data_cb0e76a88bd07cd1939ea37c420a0ea8
#
_entry.id   cb0e76a88bd07cd1939ea37c420a0ea8
#
_cell.length_a   1.000
_cell.length_b   1.000
_cell.length_c   1.000
_cell.angle_alpha   90.00
_cell.angle_beta   90.00
_cell.angle_gamma   90.00
#
_symmetry.space_group_name_H-M   'P 1'
#
loop_
_entity.id
_entity.type
_entity.pdbx_description
1 polymer ?
#
loop_
_entity_poly.entity_id
_entity_poly.type
_entity_poly.pdbx_seq_one_letter_code
_entity_poly.pdbx_strand_id
1 'polypeptide(L)'
;LSDGETVLSYGPGGGYPLLRKWIAERHRVEPEQVILTNGSLQGFQFVAELLAPTGPVLVEAPTYDRPLKILASLGAEVIPVPLEEEGTVGSGAFLYTIPTFQNPTGRTLPLDRRKRLAKLAKDGMLVLEDDPYGLVRFEGKALPTVFELAGGQNVVYSSSFSKTIAPGLRVGYLVLPKVLAAEVESAAASAYITPALLSQATVYAFLRRGKLGASLERVCGLLRERRDAMIAALERHLPEARWTFPEGGYFLWVELPRDVRAAELKPEGVTFVRGSDFFAGPGGESSLRLAFSYEAPAVIEEGVRRLASAVRAAMLLSRAA
;
A
#
# COMPACT_ATOMS: atom_id res chain seq x y z
N LEU A 1 -24.23 -16.80 11.24
CA LEU A 1 -22.87 -17.16 11.61
C LEU A 1 -22.94 -18.38 12.51
N SER A 2 -22.29 -19.50 12.12
CA SER A 2 -22.24 -20.74 12.92
C SER A 2 -21.41 -20.60 14.21
N ASP A 3 -20.81 -19.44 14.43
CA ASP A 3 -19.86 -19.12 15.50
C ASP A 3 -20.25 -17.79 16.18
N GLY A 4 -21.55 -17.60 16.40
CA GLY A 4 -22.11 -16.33 16.89
C GLY A 4 -21.60 -15.93 18.27
N GLU A 5 -21.40 -16.88 19.17
CA GLU A 5 -20.91 -16.60 20.53
C GLU A 5 -19.50 -16.01 20.51
N THR A 6 -18.59 -16.61 19.73
CA THR A 6 -17.20 -16.13 19.58
C THR A 6 -17.15 -14.74 18.94
N VAL A 7 -17.98 -14.52 17.91
CA VAL A 7 -17.91 -13.28 17.08
C VAL A 7 -18.53 -12.08 17.77
N LEU A 8 -19.48 -12.30 18.69
CA LEU A 8 -20.17 -11.24 19.44
C LEU A 8 -19.58 -10.99 20.85
N SER A 9 -18.54 -11.73 21.22
CA SER A 9 -17.83 -11.61 22.49
C SER A 9 -16.45 -11.01 22.28
N TYR A 10 -15.76 -10.72 23.39
CA TYR A 10 -14.31 -10.49 23.34
C TYR A 10 -13.57 -11.75 22.91
N GLY A 11 -12.57 -11.59 22.06
CA GLY A 11 -11.77 -12.68 21.54
C GLY A 11 -10.25 -12.48 21.72
N PRO A 12 -9.43 -13.30 21.07
CA PRO A 12 -7.99 -13.18 21.14
C PRO A 12 -7.50 -11.85 20.55
N GLY A 13 -6.45 -11.26 21.16
CA GLY A 13 -5.80 -10.04 20.65
C GLY A 13 -5.29 -10.17 19.22
N GLY A 14 -4.84 -11.35 18.81
CA GLY A 14 -4.43 -11.65 17.43
C GLY A 14 -5.56 -11.76 16.42
N GLY A 15 -6.84 -11.73 16.86
CA GLY A 15 -8.03 -11.74 15.99
C GLY A 15 -8.70 -13.08 15.79
N TYR A 16 -9.67 -13.15 14.89
CA TYR A 16 -10.57 -14.28 14.66
C TYR A 16 -9.81 -15.55 14.23
N PRO A 17 -9.84 -16.65 15.04
CA PRO A 17 -8.95 -17.79 14.86
C PRO A 17 -9.07 -18.48 13.50
N LEU A 18 -10.28 -18.60 12.97
CA LEU A 18 -10.49 -19.27 11.68
C LEU A 18 -9.92 -18.47 10.51
N LEU A 19 -9.94 -17.16 10.56
CA LEU A 19 -9.32 -16.31 9.54
C LEU A 19 -7.79 -16.32 9.68
N ARG A 20 -7.24 -16.27 10.92
CA ARG A 20 -5.80 -16.46 11.19
C ARG A 20 -5.29 -17.76 10.56
N LYS A 21 -5.99 -18.87 10.81
CA LYS A 21 -5.65 -20.18 10.25
C LYS A 21 -5.67 -20.17 8.73
N TRP A 22 -6.71 -19.61 8.10
CA TRP A 22 -6.82 -19.53 6.64
C TRP A 22 -5.65 -18.74 6.02
N ILE A 23 -5.24 -17.63 6.65
CA ILE A 23 -4.10 -16.83 6.20
C ILE A 23 -2.79 -17.59 6.41
N ALA A 24 -2.62 -18.24 7.55
CA ALA A 24 -1.43 -19.03 7.88
C ALA A 24 -1.18 -20.15 6.86
N GLU A 25 -2.24 -20.89 6.50
CA GLU A 25 -2.20 -21.94 5.46
C GLU A 25 -1.74 -21.38 4.10
N ARG A 26 -2.25 -20.19 3.73
CA ARG A 26 -1.88 -19.51 2.48
C ARG A 26 -0.42 -19.09 2.44
N HIS A 27 0.11 -18.61 3.54
CA HIS A 27 1.51 -18.14 3.67
C HIS A 27 2.46 -19.24 4.15
N ARG A 28 1.97 -20.46 4.45
CA ARG A 28 2.76 -21.61 4.95
C ARG A 28 3.50 -21.29 6.24
N VAL A 29 2.79 -20.66 7.19
CA VAL A 29 3.28 -20.30 8.51
C VAL A 29 2.34 -20.84 9.60
N GLU A 30 2.75 -20.73 10.87
CA GLU A 30 1.88 -21.07 11.99
C GLU A 30 0.85 -19.95 12.26
N PRO A 31 -0.37 -20.28 12.72
CA PRO A 31 -1.41 -19.27 13.00
C PRO A 31 -0.97 -18.18 13.99
N GLU A 32 -0.07 -18.49 14.91
CA GLU A 32 0.50 -17.56 15.89
C GLU A 32 1.34 -16.45 15.26
N GLN A 33 1.84 -16.67 14.05
CA GLN A 33 2.57 -15.66 13.27
C GLN A 33 1.63 -14.67 12.54
N VAL A 34 0.32 -14.91 12.59
CA VAL A 34 -0.68 -14.05 11.90
C VAL A 34 -1.42 -13.20 12.91
N ILE A 35 -1.34 -11.88 12.77
CA ILE A 35 -2.10 -10.91 13.56
C ILE A 35 -3.08 -10.18 12.66
N LEU A 36 -4.36 -10.24 13.00
CA LEU A 36 -5.41 -9.50 12.30
C LEU A 36 -5.57 -8.11 12.89
N THR A 37 -5.75 -7.12 12.03
CA THR A 37 -5.81 -5.71 12.42
C THR A 37 -7.03 -5.01 11.78
N ASN A 38 -7.38 -3.82 12.28
CA ASN A 38 -8.43 -3.00 11.68
C ASN A 38 -7.90 -2.22 10.45
N GLY A 39 -7.38 -2.97 9.46
CA GLY A 39 -6.67 -2.52 8.27
C GLY A 39 -5.15 -2.58 8.44
N SER A 40 -4.41 -2.71 7.32
CA SER A 40 -2.94 -2.87 7.31
C SER A 40 -2.19 -1.70 7.97
N LEU A 41 -2.74 -0.48 7.88
CA LEU A 41 -2.11 0.70 8.49
C LEU A 41 -1.99 0.59 10.02
N GLN A 42 -2.97 -0.03 10.70
CA GLN A 42 -2.85 -0.30 12.13
C GLN A 42 -1.76 -1.34 12.42
N GLY A 43 -1.62 -2.35 11.55
CA GLY A 43 -0.51 -3.29 11.64
C GLY A 43 0.86 -2.61 11.50
N PHE A 44 0.98 -1.69 10.53
CA PHE A 44 2.17 -0.85 10.40
C PHE A 44 2.45 -0.07 11.68
N GLN A 45 1.42 0.55 12.27
CA GLN A 45 1.56 1.34 13.50
C GLN A 45 2.14 0.50 14.64
N PHE A 46 1.64 -0.71 14.89
CA PHE A 46 2.16 -1.58 15.95
C PHE A 46 3.64 -1.94 15.74
N VAL A 47 4.02 -2.25 14.51
CA VAL A 47 5.43 -2.53 14.18
C VAL A 47 6.28 -1.28 14.36
N ALA A 48 5.81 -0.12 13.93
CA ALA A 48 6.53 1.15 14.06
C ALA A 48 6.70 1.57 15.52
N GLU A 49 5.64 1.48 16.34
CA GLU A 49 5.72 1.78 17.79
C GLU A 49 6.74 0.92 18.52
N LEU A 50 6.85 -0.35 18.11
CA LEU A 50 7.76 -1.30 18.73
C LEU A 50 9.22 -1.09 18.29
N LEU A 51 9.44 -0.83 17.02
CA LEU A 51 10.76 -0.90 16.40
C LEU A 51 11.40 0.46 16.08
N ALA A 52 10.62 1.50 15.79
CA ALA A 52 11.20 2.82 15.47
C ALA A 52 12.09 3.40 16.60
N PRO A 53 11.87 3.09 17.90
CA PRO A 53 12.80 3.52 18.94
C PRO A 53 14.18 2.84 18.88
N THR A 54 14.35 1.75 18.12
CA THR A 54 15.61 0.98 18.07
C THR A 54 16.58 1.49 17.00
N GLY A 55 16.16 2.41 16.14
CA GLY A 55 17.01 2.98 15.10
C GLY A 55 16.20 3.62 13.96
N PRO A 56 16.87 4.17 12.94
CA PRO A 56 16.21 4.83 11.84
C PRO A 56 15.34 3.86 11.02
N VAL A 57 14.22 4.36 10.50
CA VAL A 57 13.34 3.63 9.59
C VAL A 57 13.67 3.99 8.15
N LEU A 58 13.99 2.98 7.37
CA LEU A 58 14.30 3.14 5.96
C LEU A 58 13.00 3.06 5.16
N VAL A 59 12.79 3.99 4.20
CA VAL A 59 11.58 4.04 3.39
C VAL A 59 11.90 4.32 1.93
N GLU A 60 11.05 3.86 1.02
CA GLU A 60 11.12 4.29 -0.39
C GLU A 60 10.91 5.80 -0.53
N ALA A 61 11.43 6.39 -1.60
CA ALA A 61 11.18 7.78 -1.96
C ALA A 61 10.79 7.89 -3.44
N PRO A 62 9.49 8.14 -3.77
CA PRO A 62 8.38 8.37 -2.84
C PRO A 62 7.85 7.10 -2.19
N THR A 63 7.08 7.24 -1.08
CA THR A 63 6.36 6.16 -0.42
C THR A 63 5.00 6.62 0.10
N TYR A 64 4.18 5.69 0.62
CA TYR A 64 2.84 5.96 1.14
C TYR A 64 2.87 7.00 2.27
N ASP A 65 2.06 8.05 2.16
CA ASP A 65 2.06 9.21 3.06
C ASP A 65 1.62 8.89 4.51
N ARG A 66 0.79 7.87 4.71
CA ARG A 66 0.27 7.53 6.04
C ARG A 66 1.30 6.92 6.96
N PRO A 67 2.12 5.94 6.54
CA PRO A 67 3.29 5.52 7.30
C PRO A 67 4.22 6.66 7.67
N LEU A 68 4.51 7.60 6.74
CA LEU A 68 5.35 8.77 7.05
C LEU A 68 4.77 9.62 8.18
N LYS A 69 3.43 9.84 8.20
CA LYS A 69 2.76 10.58 9.26
C LYS A 69 2.80 9.85 10.61
N ILE A 70 2.67 8.53 10.61
CA ILE A 70 2.81 7.72 11.82
C ILE A 70 4.25 7.84 12.35
N LEU A 71 5.26 7.63 11.49
CA LEU A 71 6.66 7.75 11.89
C LEU A 71 6.97 9.15 12.44
N ALA A 72 6.48 10.20 11.78
CA ALA A 72 6.63 11.57 12.26
C ALA A 72 5.98 11.79 13.64
N SER A 73 4.80 11.22 13.89
CA SER A 73 4.14 11.32 15.20
C SER A 73 4.86 10.58 16.32
N LEU A 74 5.64 9.54 15.95
CA LEU A 74 6.50 8.81 16.88
C LEU A 74 7.88 9.49 17.08
N GLY A 75 8.17 10.58 16.36
CA GLY A 75 9.49 11.20 16.38
C GLY A 75 10.60 10.32 15.78
N ALA A 76 10.23 9.37 14.92
CA ALA A 76 11.18 8.44 14.32
C ALA A 76 12.09 9.13 13.31
N GLU A 77 13.36 8.76 13.31
CA GLU A 77 14.29 9.11 12.23
C GLU A 77 13.91 8.33 10.97
N VAL A 78 13.70 9.02 9.85
CA VAL A 78 13.31 8.41 8.58
C VAL A 78 14.37 8.68 7.53
N ILE A 79 14.90 7.61 6.92
CA ILE A 79 15.93 7.69 5.88
C ILE A 79 15.34 7.19 4.56
N PRO A 80 15.22 8.06 3.54
CA PRO A 80 14.80 7.64 2.20
C PRO A 80 15.88 6.80 1.51
N VAL A 81 15.46 5.71 0.85
CA VAL A 81 16.35 4.80 0.11
C VAL A 81 15.85 4.59 -1.32
N PRO A 82 16.73 4.66 -2.33
CA PRO A 82 16.38 4.50 -3.74
C PRO A 82 16.31 3.00 -4.10
N LEU A 83 15.18 2.33 -3.86
CA LEU A 83 15.07 0.89 -4.13
C LEU A 83 15.06 0.52 -5.62
N GLU A 84 14.68 1.45 -6.50
CA GLU A 84 14.69 1.24 -7.96
C GLU A 84 16.11 1.36 -8.56
N GLU A 85 17.04 2.02 -7.87
CA GLU A 85 18.40 2.25 -8.31
C GLU A 85 19.41 1.25 -7.72
N GLU A 86 20.63 1.21 -8.28
CA GLU A 86 21.75 0.51 -7.67
C GLU A 86 22.32 1.36 -6.53
N GLY A 87 22.03 0.97 -5.31
CA GLY A 87 22.52 1.66 -4.12
C GLY A 87 22.66 0.67 -2.95
N THR A 88 23.42 1.01 -1.96
CA THR A 88 23.48 0.29 -0.69
C THR A 88 22.31 0.73 0.18
N VAL A 89 21.55 -0.23 0.70
CA VAL A 89 20.59 0.03 1.76
C VAL A 89 21.38 0.06 3.07
N GLY A 90 21.31 1.18 3.79
CA GLY A 90 21.98 1.35 5.08
C GLY A 90 21.44 0.42 6.18
N SER A 91 21.95 0.54 7.38
CA SER A 91 21.40 -0.13 8.56
C SER A 91 20.25 0.69 9.15
N GLY A 92 19.28 0.03 9.75
CA GLY A 92 18.13 0.68 10.39
C GLY A 92 17.32 -0.30 11.23
N ALA A 93 16.30 0.22 11.91
CA ALA A 93 15.35 -0.59 12.68
C ALA A 93 14.57 -1.54 11.77
N PHE A 94 14.08 -1.02 10.66
CA PHE A 94 13.46 -1.80 9.57
C PHE A 94 13.40 -0.99 8.27
N LEU A 95 13.21 -1.71 7.16
CA LEU A 95 12.92 -1.15 5.85
C LEU A 95 11.44 -1.33 5.50
N TYR A 96 10.72 -0.24 5.22
CA TYR A 96 9.35 -0.26 4.71
C TYR A 96 9.33 -0.14 3.19
N THR A 97 8.65 -1.06 2.52
CA THR A 97 8.54 -1.13 1.04
C THR A 97 7.18 -1.61 0.57
N ILE A 98 6.74 -1.14 -0.60
CA ILE A 98 5.52 -1.57 -1.30
C ILE A 98 5.92 -2.13 -2.67
N PRO A 99 6.40 -3.36 -2.79
CA PRO A 99 7.00 -3.87 -4.04
C PRO A 99 6.01 -4.07 -5.19
N THR A 100 4.70 -4.16 -4.91
CA THR A 100 3.69 -4.45 -5.93
C THR A 100 2.67 -3.32 -6.01
N PHE A 101 2.58 -2.69 -7.20
CA PHE A 101 1.69 -1.54 -7.45
C PHE A 101 1.85 -0.45 -6.40
N GLN A 102 3.09 -0.05 -6.21
CA GLN A 102 3.56 0.87 -5.19
C GLN A 102 2.67 2.12 -5.07
N ASN A 103 2.38 2.52 -3.86
CA ASN A 103 1.70 3.78 -3.56
C ASN A 103 2.76 4.83 -3.18
N PRO A 104 2.96 5.88 -4.02
CA PRO A 104 2.00 6.44 -4.99
C PRO A 104 2.21 6.06 -6.46
N THR A 105 3.33 5.43 -6.84
CA THR A 105 3.80 5.38 -8.23
C THR A 105 3.06 4.38 -9.12
N GLY A 106 2.35 3.42 -8.55
CA GLY A 106 1.73 2.31 -9.29
C GLY A 106 2.74 1.31 -9.88
N ARG A 107 4.05 1.52 -9.69
CA ARG A 107 5.11 0.66 -10.23
C ARG A 107 5.18 -0.68 -9.49
N THR A 108 5.69 -1.67 -10.17
CA THR A 108 6.03 -2.98 -9.59
C THR A 108 7.53 -3.14 -9.56
N LEU A 109 8.09 -3.37 -8.36
CA LEU A 109 9.52 -3.60 -8.18
C LEU A 109 9.95 -4.88 -8.93
N PRO A 110 10.98 -4.81 -9.80
CA PRO A 110 11.45 -5.95 -10.58
C PRO A 110 11.97 -7.11 -9.73
N LEU A 111 11.99 -8.31 -10.31
CA LEU A 111 12.35 -9.53 -9.59
C LEU A 111 13.77 -9.51 -9.01
N ASP A 112 14.74 -8.95 -9.72
CA ASP A 112 16.13 -8.81 -9.27
C ASP A 112 16.21 -7.93 -8.01
N ARG A 113 15.45 -6.84 -7.96
CA ARG A 113 15.36 -5.95 -6.80
C ARG A 113 14.67 -6.63 -5.61
N ARG A 114 13.60 -7.40 -5.85
CA ARG A 114 12.95 -8.21 -4.81
C ARG A 114 13.92 -9.26 -4.23
N LYS A 115 14.69 -9.93 -5.07
CA LYS A 115 15.75 -10.87 -4.62
C LYS A 115 16.80 -10.19 -3.76
N ARG A 116 17.17 -8.94 -4.10
CA ARG A 116 18.09 -8.14 -3.29
C ARG A 116 17.50 -7.83 -1.91
N LEU A 117 16.24 -7.39 -1.85
CA LEU A 117 15.55 -7.17 -0.56
C LEU A 117 15.45 -8.45 0.28
N ALA A 118 15.12 -9.58 -0.36
CA ALA A 118 15.10 -10.87 0.31
C ALA A 118 16.48 -11.29 0.83
N LYS A 119 17.56 -10.95 0.11
CA LYS A 119 18.92 -11.16 0.60
C LYS A 119 19.22 -10.29 1.81
N LEU A 120 18.87 -8.99 1.77
CA LEU A 120 19.04 -8.09 2.91
C LEU A 120 18.30 -8.62 4.15
N ALA A 121 17.09 -9.16 3.97
CA ALA A 121 16.34 -9.78 5.06
C ALA A 121 17.07 -11.01 5.64
N LYS A 122 17.60 -11.87 4.79
CA LYS A 122 18.41 -13.04 5.23
C LYS A 122 19.71 -12.64 5.92
N ASP A 123 20.27 -11.50 5.53
CA ASP A 123 21.49 -10.93 6.14
C ASP A 123 21.22 -10.17 7.46
N GLY A 124 19.94 -10.13 7.93
CA GLY A 124 19.57 -9.60 9.25
C GLY A 124 18.74 -8.31 9.25
N MET A 125 18.55 -7.63 8.11
CA MET A 125 17.66 -6.46 8.01
C MET A 125 16.20 -6.90 8.17
N LEU A 126 15.44 -6.27 9.04
CA LEU A 126 14.00 -6.47 9.05
C LEU A 126 13.35 -5.69 7.90
N VAL A 127 12.58 -6.38 7.06
CA VAL A 127 11.83 -5.77 5.94
C VAL A 127 10.34 -5.85 6.24
N LEU A 128 9.64 -4.71 6.23
CA LEU A 128 8.18 -4.67 6.23
C LEU A 128 7.70 -4.50 4.78
N GLU A 129 7.23 -5.60 4.20
CA GLU A 129 6.62 -5.65 2.88
C GLU A 129 5.12 -5.39 2.99
N ASP A 130 4.65 -4.24 2.51
CA ASP A 130 3.22 -3.89 2.47
C ASP A 130 2.63 -4.20 1.09
N ASP A 131 1.77 -5.21 1.02
CA ASP A 131 1.18 -5.73 -0.22
C ASP A 131 -0.35 -5.74 -0.20
N PRO A 132 -1.01 -4.58 -0.13
CA PRO A 132 -2.47 -4.51 -0.19
C PRO A 132 -3.03 -4.67 -1.60
N TYR A 133 -2.18 -4.62 -2.63
CA TYR A 133 -2.59 -4.55 -4.04
C TYR A 133 -2.23 -5.79 -4.86
N GLY A 134 -1.40 -6.69 -4.39
CA GLY A 134 -0.83 -7.79 -5.17
C GLY A 134 -1.86 -8.67 -5.88
N LEU A 135 -3.05 -8.84 -5.29
CA LEU A 135 -4.16 -9.59 -5.88
C LEU A 135 -4.98 -8.78 -6.90
N VAL A 136 -4.86 -7.46 -6.96
CA VAL A 136 -5.58 -6.62 -7.93
C VAL A 136 -4.73 -6.31 -9.16
N ARG A 137 -4.13 -7.36 -9.72
CA ARG A 137 -3.38 -7.36 -10.98
C ARG A 137 -4.33 -7.63 -12.14
N PHE A 138 -4.31 -6.79 -13.16
CA PHE A 138 -5.13 -6.96 -14.35
C PHE A 138 -4.31 -7.11 -15.65
N GLU A 139 -2.99 -6.97 -15.58
CA GLU A 139 -2.03 -7.23 -16.67
C GLU A 139 -0.74 -7.84 -16.16
N GLY A 140 0.05 -8.45 -17.09
CA GLY A 140 1.34 -9.03 -16.79
C GLY A 140 1.27 -10.29 -15.92
N LYS A 141 2.42 -10.68 -15.36
CA LYS A 141 2.55 -11.86 -14.48
C LYS A 141 2.85 -11.43 -13.05
N ALA A 142 2.26 -12.12 -12.08
CA ALA A 142 2.60 -11.93 -10.68
C ALA A 142 4.08 -12.31 -10.45
N LEU A 143 4.77 -11.50 -9.67
CA LEU A 143 6.11 -11.79 -9.18
C LEU A 143 6.03 -12.34 -7.75
N PRO A 144 6.97 -13.19 -7.33
CA PRO A 144 7.02 -13.63 -5.94
C PRO A 144 7.26 -12.43 -5.01
N THR A 145 6.67 -12.47 -3.84
CA THR A 145 6.86 -11.45 -2.79
C THR A 145 8.27 -11.52 -2.20
N VAL A 146 8.70 -10.46 -1.52
CA VAL A 146 9.97 -10.49 -0.77
C VAL A 146 9.87 -11.53 0.35
N PHE A 147 8.69 -11.65 0.98
CA PHE A 147 8.39 -12.66 1.99
C PHE A 147 8.62 -14.09 1.45
N GLU A 148 8.07 -14.41 0.29
CA GLU A 148 8.26 -15.72 -0.34
C GLU A 148 9.73 -15.98 -0.70
N LEU A 149 10.42 -14.99 -1.28
CA LEU A 149 11.84 -15.11 -1.66
C LEU A 149 12.78 -15.24 -0.46
N ALA A 150 12.43 -14.62 0.66
CA ALA A 150 13.18 -14.74 1.91
C ALA A 150 12.83 -16.00 2.70
N GLY A 151 11.74 -16.72 2.35
CA GLY A 151 11.21 -17.82 3.13
C GLY A 151 10.64 -17.37 4.48
N GLY A 152 10.11 -16.15 4.54
CA GLY A 152 9.57 -15.53 5.76
C GLY A 152 10.64 -15.03 6.75
N GLN A 153 11.93 -15.20 6.45
CA GLN A 153 13.02 -14.83 7.36
C GLN A 153 13.17 -13.31 7.39
N ASN A 154 13.04 -12.70 8.59
CA ASN A 154 13.14 -11.25 8.84
C ASN A 154 12.27 -10.39 7.89
N VAL A 155 11.14 -10.94 7.44
CA VAL A 155 10.14 -10.18 6.68
C VAL A 155 8.82 -10.17 7.44
N VAL A 156 8.32 -8.98 7.74
CA VAL A 156 6.93 -8.74 8.13
C VAL A 156 6.15 -8.53 6.85
N TYR A 157 5.24 -9.44 6.51
CA TYR A 157 4.33 -9.26 5.38
C TYR A 157 3.03 -8.64 5.87
N SER A 158 2.67 -7.51 5.32
CA SER A 158 1.45 -6.76 5.62
C SER A 158 0.52 -6.78 4.43
N SER A 159 -0.77 -7.06 4.65
CA SER A 159 -1.77 -6.98 3.59
C SER A 159 -3.17 -6.64 4.13
N SER A 160 -4.15 -6.48 3.22
CA SER A 160 -5.50 -6.08 3.58
C SER A 160 -6.56 -6.62 2.61
N PHE A 161 -7.72 -6.95 3.13
CA PHE A 161 -8.90 -7.28 2.34
C PHE A 161 -9.68 -6.05 1.84
N SER A 162 -9.22 -4.84 2.19
CA SER A 162 -9.85 -3.58 1.78
C SER A 162 -9.88 -3.37 0.26
N LYS A 163 -8.92 -3.96 -0.48
CA LYS A 163 -8.80 -3.79 -1.94
C LYS A 163 -9.36 -4.97 -2.73
N THR A 164 -9.60 -6.10 -2.06
CA THR A 164 -10.01 -7.35 -2.68
C THR A 164 -11.45 -7.75 -2.36
N ILE A 165 -11.97 -7.30 -1.21
CA ILE A 165 -13.34 -7.61 -0.77
C ILE A 165 -14.13 -6.31 -0.57
N ALA A 166 -13.84 -5.54 0.49
CA ALA A 166 -14.52 -4.29 0.77
C ALA A 166 -13.70 -3.40 1.73
N PRO A 167 -13.46 -2.13 1.39
CA PRO A 167 -12.69 -1.22 2.25
C PRO A 167 -13.39 -0.93 3.59
N GLY A 168 -14.71 -0.93 3.63
CA GLY A 168 -15.51 -0.64 4.84
C GLY A 168 -15.41 -1.73 5.91
N LEU A 169 -15.00 -2.95 5.59
CA LEU A 169 -14.81 -4.03 6.56
C LEU A 169 -13.61 -3.80 7.49
N ARG A 170 -12.64 -2.99 7.08
CA ARG A 170 -11.46 -2.66 7.87
C ARG A 170 -10.71 -3.89 8.38
N VAL A 171 -10.45 -4.88 7.53
CA VAL A 171 -9.69 -6.09 7.88
C VAL A 171 -8.36 -6.09 7.15
N GLY A 172 -7.27 -6.02 7.91
CA GLY A 172 -5.89 -6.22 7.49
C GLY A 172 -5.24 -7.33 8.29
N TYR A 173 -4.02 -7.69 7.93
CA TYR A 173 -3.25 -8.67 8.65
C TYR A 173 -1.75 -8.48 8.47
N LEU A 174 -1.02 -8.97 9.46
CA LEU A 174 0.44 -9.16 9.41
C LEU A 174 0.75 -10.65 9.43
N VAL A 175 1.77 -11.05 8.68
CA VAL A 175 2.48 -12.31 8.87
C VAL A 175 3.87 -11.97 9.37
N LEU A 176 4.20 -12.42 10.57
CA LEU A 176 5.35 -11.96 11.33
C LEU A 176 6.42 -13.06 11.45
N PRO A 177 7.70 -12.70 11.51
CA PRO A 177 8.72 -13.60 12.06
C PRO A 177 8.32 -14.06 13.46
N LYS A 178 8.58 -15.33 13.82
CA LYS A 178 8.17 -15.92 15.11
C LYS A 178 8.62 -15.09 16.32
N VAL A 179 9.81 -14.50 16.22
CA VAL A 179 10.39 -13.70 17.31
C VAL A 179 9.64 -12.40 17.60
N LEU A 180 8.88 -11.86 16.63
CA LEU A 180 8.12 -10.62 16.76
C LEU A 180 6.63 -10.87 17.04
N ALA A 181 6.12 -12.06 16.76
CA ALA A 181 4.68 -12.33 16.78
C ALA A 181 4.05 -12.07 18.16
N ALA A 182 4.66 -12.55 19.22
CA ALA A 182 4.14 -12.37 20.58
C ALA A 182 4.16 -10.91 21.04
N GLU A 183 5.20 -10.16 20.70
CA GLU A 183 5.32 -8.74 21.08
C GLU A 183 4.29 -7.89 20.35
N VAL A 184 4.11 -8.11 19.02
CA VAL A 184 3.11 -7.40 18.23
C VAL A 184 1.68 -7.79 18.66
N GLU A 185 1.41 -9.06 19.01
CA GLU A 185 0.10 -9.47 19.54
C GLU A 185 -0.18 -8.80 20.89
N SER A 186 0.82 -8.70 21.78
CA SER A 186 0.70 -8.02 23.06
C SER A 186 0.43 -6.51 22.89
N ALA A 187 1.14 -5.85 21.99
CA ALA A 187 0.91 -4.44 21.66
C ALA A 187 -0.52 -4.23 21.09
N ALA A 188 -0.95 -5.10 20.19
CA ALA A 188 -2.28 -5.08 19.62
C ALA A 188 -3.37 -5.27 20.67
N ALA A 189 -3.22 -6.28 21.54
CA ALA A 189 -4.16 -6.53 22.64
C ALA A 189 -4.24 -5.34 23.63
N SER A 190 -3.12 -4.69 23.89
CA SER A 190 -3.07 -3.49 24.75
C SER A 190 -3.78 -2.30 24.12
N ALA A 191 -3.77 -2.18 22.78
CA ALA A 191 -4.37 -1.06 22.07
C ALA A 191 -5.89 -1.18 21.90
N TYR A 192 -6.43 -2.41 21.71
CA TYR A 192 -7.85 -2.57 21.40
C TYR A 192 -8.54 -3.75 22.12
N ILE A 193 -7.84 -4.49 23.01
CA ILE A 193 -8.32 -5.70 23.66
C ILE A 193 -8.54 -6.85 22.65
N THR A 194 -9.44 -6.61 21.68
CA THR A 194 -9.75 -7.50 20.55
C THR A 194 -10.11 -6.67 19.32
N PRO A 195 -9.68 -7.06 18.12
CA PRO A 195 -10.09 -6.37 16.90
C PRO A 195 -11.56 -6.67 16.56
N ALA A 196 -12.10 -6.03 15.51
CA ALA A 196 -13.50 -6.18 15.09
C ALA A 196 -13.79 -7.60 14.55
N LEU A 197 -14.08 -8.56 15.43
CA LEU A 197 -14.28 -9.98 15.08
C LEU A 197 -15.41 -10.20 14.09
N LEU A 198 -16.49 -9.44 14.13
CA LEU A 198 -17.62 -9.56 13.19
C LEU A 198 -17.16 -9.28 11.74
N SER A 199 -16.35 -8.24 11.53
CA SER A 199 -15.77 -7.93 10.22
C SER A 199 -14.85 -9.06 9.73
N GLN A 200 -14.03 -9.61 10.61
CA GLN A 200 -13.10 -10.70 10.31
C GLN A 200 -13.83 -12.00 10.00
N ALA A 201 -14.86 -12.34 10.75
CA ALA A 201 -15.72 -13.49 10.46
C ALA A 201 -16.49 -13.34 9.13
N THR A 202 -16.91 -12.11 8.80
CA THR A 202 -17.54 -11.82 7.50
C THR A 202 -16.56 -12.07 6.35
N VAL A 203 -15.30 -11.61 6.46
CA VAL A 203 -14.23 -11.90 5.51
C VAL A 203 -14.01 -13.41 5.39
N TYR A 204 -13.87 -14.12 6.51
CA TYR A 204 -13.68 -15.56 6.51
C TYR A 204 -14.85 -16.29 5.83
N ALA A 205 -16.09 -15.92 6.13
CA ALA A 205 -17.28 -16.52 5.50
C ALA A 205 -17.30 -16.28 3.97
N PHE A 206 -16.84 -15.14 3.50
CA PHE A 206 -16.69 -14.83 2.08
C PHE A 206 -15.62 -15.72 1.43
N LEU A 207 -14.45 -15.85 2.06
CA LEU A 207 -13.33 -16.67 1.58
C LEU A 207 -13.69 -18.15 1.54
N ARG A 208 -14.31 -18.67 2.60
CA ARG A 208 -14.73 -20.08 2.69
C ARG A 208 -15.75 -20.46 1.62
N ARG A 209 -16.56 -19.51 1.16
CA ARG A 209 -17.53 -19.74 0.06
C ARG A 209 -16.89 -19.68 -1.34
N GLY A 210 -15.57 -19.55 -1.45
CA GLY A 210 -14.87 -19.48 -2.73
C GLY A 210 -15.18 -18.22 -3.56
N LYS A 211 -15.69 -17.15 -2.93
CA LYS A 211 -16.15 -15.94 -3.64
C LYS A 211 -15.00 -15.00 -4.05
N LEU A 212 -13.80 -15.22 -3.54
CA LEU A 212 -12.66 -14.31 -3.79
C LEU A 212 -12.29 -14.23 -5.28
N GLY A 213 -12.19 -15.37 -5.99
CA GLY A 213 -11.82 -15.39 -7.40
C GLY A 213 -12.74 -14.55 -8.27
N ALA A 214 -14.05 -14.82 -8.24
CA ALA A 214 -15.03 -14.06 -9.01
C ALA A 214 -15.08 -12.56 -8.62
N SER A 215 -14.84 -12.24 -7.34
CA SER A 215 -14.71 -10.83 -6.90
C SER A 215 -13.50 -10.16 -7.51
N LEU A 216 -12.34 -10.81 -7.51
CA LEU A 216 -11.11 -10.29 -8.09
C LEU A 216 -11.23 -10.09 -9.60
N GLU A 217 -11.78 -11.05 -10.34
CA GLU A 217 -12.02 -10.92 -11.78
C GLU A 217 -12.84 -9.67 -12.10
N ARG A 218 -13.94 -9.46 -11.38
CA ARG A 218 -14.79 -8.27 -11.53
C ARG A 218 -14.04 -6.98 -11.19
N VAL A 219 -13.35 -6.93 -10.07
CA VAL A 219 -12.61 -5.75 -9.62
C VAL A 219 -11.48 -5.42 -10.60
N CYS A 220 -10.72 -6.41 -11.02
CA CYS A 220 -9.63 -6.24 -12.00
C CYS A 220 -10.15 -5.75 -13.35
N GLY A 221 -11.30 -6.24 -13.83
CA GLY A 221 -11.93 -5.77 -15.05
C GLY A 221 -12.30 -4.28 -14.97
N LEU A 222 -12.97 -3.86 -13.91
CA LEU A 222 -13.33 -2.46 -13.65
C LEU A 222 -12.10 -1.55 -13.51
N LEU A 223 -11.07 -2.02 -12.82
CA LEU A 223 -9.84 -1.22 -12.63
C LEU A 223 -9.08 -1.04 -13.94
N ARG A 224 -8.99 -2.08 -14.77
CA ARG A 224 -8.38 -1.99 -16.10
C ARG A 224 -9.08 -0.95 -16.97
N GLU A 225 -10.42 -1.05 -17.09
CA GLU A 225 -11.22 -0.10 -17.87
C GLU A 225 -10.98 1.36 -17.45
N ARG A 226 -10.97 1.60 -16.15
CA ARG A 226 -10.77 2.94 -15.57
C ARG A 226 -9.33 3.44 -15.75
N ARG A 227 -8.32 2.56 -15.57
CA ARG A 227 -6.93 2.90 -15.85
C ARG A 227 -6.74 3.30 -17.31
N ASP A 228 -7.30 2.53 -18.23
CA ASP A 228 -7.19 2.77 -19.67
C ASP A 228 -7.87 4.09 -20.05
N ALA A 229 -9.05 4.37 -19.50
CA ALA A 229 -9.72 5.65 -19.68
C ALA A 229 -8.88 6.83 -19.16
N MET A 230 -8.26 6.69 -17.99
CA MET A 230 -7.41 7.74 -17.43
C MET A 230 -6.17 7.99 -18.28
N ILE A 231 -5.51 6.95 -18.78
CA ILE A 231 -4.34 7.08 -19.64
C ILE A 231 -4.74 7.75 -20.97
N ALA A 232 -5.79 7.28 -21.61
CA ALA A 232 -6.28 7.89 -22.87
C ALA A 232 -6.66 9.37 -22.67
N ALA A 233 -7.24 9.72 -21.54
CA ALA A 233 -7.55 11.11 -21.21
C ALA A 233 -6.28 11.95 -20.98
N LEU A 234 -5.26 11.42 -20.30
CA LEU A 234 -3.97 12.09 -20.15
C LEU A 234 -3.27 12.30 -21.48
N GLU A 235 -3.23 11.29 -22.34
CA GLU A 235 -2.67 11.38 -23.70
C GLU A 235 -3.34 12.48 -24.51
N ARG A 236 -4.66 12.60 -24.42
CA ARG A 236 -5.44 13.57 -25.18
C ARG A 236 -5.34 14.99 -24.62
N HIS A 237 -5.42 15.13 -23.31
CA HIS A 237 -5.60 16.44 -22.68
C HIS A 237 -4.34 17.00 -22.02
N LEU A 238 -3.36 16.17 -21.66
CA LEU A 238 -2.15 16.60 -20.94
C LEU A 238 -0.88 15.91 -21.48
N PRO A 239 -0.63 15.93 -22.81
CA PRO A 239 0.53 15.28 -23.42
C PRO A 239 1.89 15.87 -22.96
N GLU A 240 1.88 17.03 -22.31
CA GLU A 240 3.06 17.68 -21.77
C GLU A 240 3.59 17.02 -20.47
N ALA A 241 2.76 16.23 -19.79
CA ALA A 241 3.14 15.51 -18.59
C ALA A 241 3.67 14.10 -18.92
N ARG A 242 4.27 13.46 -17.92
CA ARG A 242 4.65 12.05 -17.97
C ARG A 242 3.87 11.29 -16.90
N TRP A 243 3.64 10.02 -17.10
CA TRP A 243 2.94 9.19 -16.11
C TRP A 243 3.43 7.75 -16.13
N THR A 244 3.17 7.07 -15.02
CA THR A 244 3.41 5.63 -14.92
C THR A 244 2.30 4.84 -15.61
N PHE A 245 2.61 3.59 -16.00
CA PHE A 245 1.66 2.67 -16.62
C PHE A 245 1.48 1.43 -15.72
N PRO A 246 0.57 1.46 -14.73
CA PRO A 246 0.43 0.37 -13.78
C PRO A 246 -0.30 -0.84 -14.39
N GLU A 247 0.19 -2.05 -14.11
CA GLU A 247 -0.41 -3.33 -14.49
C GLU A 247 -1.45 -3.83 -13.46
N GLY A 248 -1.72 -3.03 -12.44
CA GLY A 248 -2.60 -3.33 -11.32
C GLY A 248 -2.68 -2.18 -10.33
N GLY A 249 -3.27 -2.44 -9.16
CA GLY A 249 -3.40 -1.43 -8.12
C GLY A 249 -4.45 -0.36 -8.45
N TYR A 250 -4.28 0.83 -7.86
CA TYR A 250 -5.29 1.88 -7.83
C TYR A 250 -4.81 3.24 -8.34
N PHE A 251 -3.49 3.40 -8.52
CA PHE A 251 -2.85 4.71 -8.63
C PHE A 251 -2.00 4.84 -9.88
N LEU A 252 -1.95 6.07 -10.34
CA LEU A 252 -1.11 6.53 -11.43
C LEU A 252 -0.35 7.76 -10.95
N TRP A 253 0.96 7.77 -11.15
CA TRP A 253 1.83 8.88 -10.82
C TRP A 253 2.01 9.74 -12.04
N VAL A 254 1.79 11.04 -11.89
CA VAL A 254 1.94 12.03 -12.96
C VAL A 254 3.04 13.01 -12.58
N GLU A 255 4.00 13.17 -13.49
CA GLU A 255 5.04 14.19 -13.44
C GLU A 255 4.61 15.34 -14.36
N LEU A 256 4.37 16.49 -13.77
CA LEU A 256 4.00 17.72 -14.44
C LEU A 256 5.23 18.35 -15.12
N PRO A 257 5.05 19.30 -16.07
CA PRO A 257 6.13 20.14 -16.54
C PRO A 257 6.88 20.81 -15.37
N ARG A 258 8.21 20.94 -15.48
CA ARG A 258 9.08 21.35 -14.36
C ARG A 258 8.70 22.67 -13.72
N ASP A 259 8.09 23.56 -14.49
CA ASP A 259 7.69 24.90 -14.07
C ASP A 259 6.35 24.92 -13.32
N VAL A 260 5.67 23.76 -13.20
CA VAL A 260 4.36 23.65 -12.57
C VAL A 260 4.48 22.93 -11.23
N ARG A 261 4.04 23.60 -10.17
CA ARG A 261 3.97 23.01 -8.83
C ARG A 261 2.56 22.48 -8.54
N ALA A 262 2.45 21.22 -8.15
CA ALA A 262 1.18 20.60 -7.84
C ALA A 262 0.38 21.33 -6.74
N ALA A 263 1.08 22.01 -5.80
CA ALA A 263 0.46 22.78 -4.74
C ALA A 263 -0.30 24.03 -5.22
N GLU A 264 0.03 24.53 -6.41
CA GLU A 264 -0.58 25.74 -7.01
C GLU A 264 -1.82 25.40 -7.84
N LEU A 265 -2.01 24.11 -8.18
CA LEU A 265 -3.13 23.69 -9.01
C LEU A 265 -4.43 23.64 -8.22
N LYS A 266 -5.48 24.26 -8.77
CA LYS A 266 -6.85 24.29 -8.21
C LYS A 266 -7.89 23.94 -9.30
N PRO A 267 -7.85 22.72 -9.86
CA PRO A 267 -8.86 22.33 -10.87
C PRO A 267 -10.22 22.20 -10.18
N GLU A 268 -11.24 22.83 -10.77
CA GLU A 268 -12.60 22.81 -10.24
C GLU A 268 -13.18 21.38 -10.22
N GLY A 269 -13.66 20.95 -9.04
CA GLY A 269 -14.29 19.63 -8.87
C GLY A 269 -13.34 18.44 -9.04
N VAL A 270 -12.02 18.64 -9.06
CA VAL A 270 -11.03 17.58 -9.14
C VAL A 270 -10.13 17.58 -7.90
N THR A 271 -9.99 16.43 -7.28
CA THR A 271 -9.05 16.22 -6.17
C THR A 271 -7.93 15.26 -6.59
N PHE A 272 -6.72 15.57 -6.16
CA PHE A 272 -5.53 14.72 -6.31
C PHE A 272 -4.69 14.81 -5.03
N VAL A 273 -3.72 13.93 -4.89
CA VAL A 273 -2.73 14.06 -3.81
C VAL A 273 -1.43 14.60 -4.38
N ARG A 274 -0.89 15.63 -3.75
CA ARG A 274 0.37 16.25 -4.19
C ARG A 274 1.52 15.28 -4.03
N GLY A 275 2.46 15.31 -4.96
CA GLY A 275 3.62 14.44 -4.93
C GLY A 275 4.49 14.66 -3.70
N SER A 276 4.64 15.90 -3.26
CA SER A 276 5.42 16.23 -2.05
C SER A 276 4.91 15.56 -0.77
N ASP A 277 3.65 15.17 -0.70
CA ASP A 277 3.08 14.48 0.46
C ASP A 277 3.64 13.04 0.63
N PHE A 278 4.31 12.48 -0.38
CA PHE A 278 4.86 11.12 -0.40
C PHE A 278 6.38 11.07 -0.15
N PHE A 279 6.99 12.16 0.25
CA PHE A 279 8.42 12.22 0.54
C PHE A 279 8.65 12.53 2.03
N ALA A 280 9.64 11.88 2.62
CA ALA A 280 10.09 12.17 3.99
C ALA A 280 10.94 13.47 4.09
N GLY A 281 11.26 14.07 2.95
CA GLY A 281 12.02 15.30 2.80
C GLY A 281 11.62 16.02 1.52
N PRO A 282 12.46 16.89 0.96
CA PRO A 282 12.19 17.57 -0.31
C PRO A 282 12.00 16.58 -1.46
N GLY A 283 11.06 16.86 -2.36
CA GLY A 283 10.78 16.05 -3.55
C GLY A 283 9.31 16.07 -3.96
N GLY A 284 9.04 15.73 -5.21
CA GLY A 284 7.68 15.56 -5.75
C GLY A 284 6.87 16.84 -5.93
N GLU A 285 7.46 18.04 -5.89
CA GLU A 285 6.76 19.32 -6.01
C GLU A 285 6.00 19.45 -7.33
N SER A 286 6.59 18.92 -8.42
CA SER A 286 5.98 18.89 -9.76
C SER A 286 5.36 17.53 -10.08
N SER A 287 4.89 16.82 -9.07
CA SER A 287 4.24 15.51 -9.26
C SER A 287 2.91 15.44 -8.51
N LEU A 288 2.05 14.53 -8.95
CA LEU A 288 0.80 14.24 -8.27
C LEU A 288 0.40 12.77 -8.47
N ARG A 289 -0.41 12.24 -7.52
CA ARG A 289 -1.02 10.93 -7.62
C ARG A 289 -2.49 11.06 -8.02
N LEU A 290 -2.87 10.38 -9.10
CA LEU A 290 -4.26 10.17 -9.48
C LEU A 290 -4.72 8.78 -9.06
N ALA A 291 -6.00 8.67 -8.68
CA ALA A 291 -6.64 7.40 -8.37
C ALA A 291 -7.72 7.11 -9.42
N PHE A 292 -7.60 5.98 -10.11
CA PHE A 292 -8.58 5.52 -11.08
C PHE A 292 -9.60 4.53 -10.50
N SER A 293 -9.56 4.28 -9.20
CA SER A 293 -10.27 3.17 -8.58
C SER A 293 -11.77 3.41 -8.32
N TYR A 294 -12.26 4.64 -8.42
CA TYR A 294 -13.61 4.98 -7.98
C TYR A 294 -14.53 5.47 -9.10
N GLU A 295 -14.12 6.48 -9.84
CA GLU A 295 -14.98 7.17 -10.83
C GLU A 295 -15.21 6.35 -12.10
N ALA A 296 -16.32 6.61 -12.78
CA ALA A 296 -16.61 6.03 -14.09
C ALA A 296 -15.72 6.65 -15.19
N PRO A 297 -15.48 5.95 -16.32
CA PRO A 297 -14.61 6.44 -17.40
C PRO A 297 -14.92 7.86 -17.89
N ALA A 298 -16.19 8.19 -18.05
CA ALA A 298 -16.60 9.53 -18.50
C ALA A 298 -16.29 10.65 -17.50
N VAL A 299 -16.38 10.34 -16.19
CA VAL A 299 -16.02 11.27 -15.10
C VAL A 299 -14.51 11.43 -15.01
N ILE A 300 -13.75 10.36 -15.24
CA ILE A 300 -12.28 10.37 -15.34
C ILE A 300 -11.83 11.28 -16.49
N GLU A 301 -12.41 11.11 -17.68
CA GLU A 301 -12.11 11.94 -18.86
C GLU A 301 -12.31 13.44 -18.56
N GLU A 302 -13.46 13.80 -17.99
CA GLU A 302 -13.76 15.19 -17.65
C GLU A 302 -12.83 15.72 -16.55
N GLY A 303 -12.53 14.90 -15.53
CA GLY A 303 -11.59 15.25 -14.47
C GLY A 303 -10.18 15.57 -14.99
N VAL A 304 -9.68 14.73 -15.88
CA VAL A 304 -8.37 14.95 -16.53
C VAL A 304 -8.38 16.20 -17.41
N ARG A 305 -9.46 16.45 -18.14
CA ARG A 305 -9.61 17.69 -18.95
C ARG A 305 -9.54 18.96 -18.09
N ARG A 306 -10.20 18.97 -16.93
CA ARG A 306 -10.14 20.09 -15.96
C ARG A 306 -8.74 20.25 -15.37
N LEU A 307 -8.11 19.13 -14.99
CA LEU A 307 -6.73 19.15 -14.49
C LEU A 307 -5.78 19.76 -15.54
N ALA A 308 -5.88 19.34 -16.80
CA ALA A 308 -5.06 19.84 -17.89
C ALA A 308 -5.23 21.35 -18.10
N SER A 309 -6.46 21.86 -17.97
CA SER A 309 -6.72 23.31 -18.06
C SER A 309 -6.03 24.07 -16.93
N ALA A 310 -6.05 23.56 -15.70
CA ALA A 310 -5.34 24.17 -14.56
C ALA A 310 -3.82 24.12 -14.74
N VAL A 311 -3.26 23.03 -15.26
CA VAL A 311 -1.83 22.90 -15.56
C VAL A 311 -1.39 23.91 -16.61
N ARG A 312 -2.13 24.08 -17.71
CA ARG A 312 -1.81 25.06 -18.75
C ARG A 312 -1.89 26.50 -18.25
N ALA A 313 -2.87 26.81 -17.41
CA ALA A 313 -2.97 28.12 -16.77
C ALA A 313 -1.72 28.42 -15.91
N ALA A 314 -1.27 27.44 -15.12
CA ALA A 314 -0.06 27.57 -14.29
C ALA A 314 1.21 27.74 -15.16
N MET A 315 1.34 27.00 -16.26
CA MET A 315 2.45 27.16 -17.23
C MET A 315 2.52 28.58 -17.82
N LEU A 316 1.36 29.17 -18.13
CA LEU A 316 1.31 30.55 -18.68
C LEU A 316 1.77 31.58 -17.62
N LEU A 317 1.36 31.41 -16.38
CA LEU A 317 1.75 32.29 -15.28
C LEU A 317 3.25 32.18 -14.99
N SER A 318 3.81 30.98 -14.98
CA SER A 318 5.25 30.75 -14.78
C SER A 318 6.13 31.38 -15.87
N ARG A 319 5.64 31.46 -17.11
CA ARG A 319 6.38 32.09 -18.23
C ARG A 319 6.31 33.62 -18.21
N ALA A 320 5.35 34.17 -17.48
CA ALA A 320 5.13 35.61 -17.37
C ALA A 320 5.85 36.26 -16.17
N ALA A 321 6.33 35.42 -15.22
CA ALA A 321 7.11 35.83 -14.05
C ALA A 321 8.61 35.70 -14.30
#